data_2a7893c7f1af0916d235317b3759e720
#
_entry.id   2a7893c7f1af0916d235317b3759e720
#
_cell.length_a   1.000
_cell.length_b   1.000
_cell.length_c   1.000
_cell.angle_alpha   90.00
_cell.angle_beta   90.00
_cell.angle_gamma   90.00
#
_symmetry.space_group_name_H-M   'P 1'
#
loop_
_entity.id
_entity.type
_entity.pdbx_description
1 polymer ?
#
loop_
_entity_poly.entity_id
_entity_poly.type
_entity_poly.pdbx_seq_one_letter_code
_entity_poly.pdbx_strand_id
1 'polypeptide(L)'
;MSYLCNMLYLKTPTAELTTPMIRTIVCETIRWCETNLGAKSYGVDYSVRTLPVGYTPAYGMYDYNKRTIMVFRNYAPTVKAVIRAVLHEYTHYLQNLRWYNHTLSKVGYNKHPQEREARVMEELYSQCWGDIRVKL
;
A
#
# COMPACT_ATOMS: atom_id res chain seq x y z
N MET A 1 -24.30 2.65 -8.90
CA MET A 1 -22.94 2.17 -9.17
C MET A 1 -22.05 3.35 -9.48
N SER A 2 -20.86 3.39 -8.90
CA SER A 2 -19.90 4.46 -9.14
C SER A 2 -19.42 4.43 -10.60
N TYR A 3 -19.20 5.61 -11.19
CA TYR A 3 -18.58 5.74 -12.51
C TYR A 3 -17.21 5.05 -12.55
N LEU A 4 -16.44 5.14 -11.46
CA LEU A 4 -15.13 4.49 -11.35
C LEU A 4 -15.23 2.98 -11.47
N CYS A 5 -16.24 2.36 -10.86
CA CYS A 5 -16.40 0.90 -10.88
C CYS A 5 -16.46 0.33 -12.30
N ASN A 6 -17.05 1.07 -13.24
CA ASN A 6 -17.20 0.62 -14.63
C ASN A 6 -15.92 0.81 -15.45
N MET A 7 -14.97 1.63 -14.98
CA MET A 7 -13.81 2.04 -15.76
C MET A 7 -12.48 1.52 -15.21
N LEU A 8 -12.46 1.04 -13.97
CA LEU A 8 -11.22 0.62 -13.32
C LEU A 8 -10.99 -0.86 -13.43
N TYR A 9 -9.76 -1.20 -13.78
CA TYR A 9 -9.24 -2.56 -13.79
C TYR A 9 -7.90 -2.57 -13.07
N LEU A 10 -7.44 -3.76 -12.68
CA LEU A 10 -6.11 -3.92 -12.06
C LEU A 10 -4.99 -3.40 -12.97
N LYS A 11 -5.16 -3.49 -14.28
CA LYS A 11 -4.17 -3.03 -15.27
C LYS A 11 -4.30 -1.55 -15.63
N THR A 12 -5.31 -0.86 -15.13
CA THR A 12 -5.50 0.57 -15.44
C THR A 12 -4.27 1.37 -15.00
N PRO A 13 -3.65 2.15 -15.93
CA PRO A 13 -2.48 2.96 -15.57
C PRO A 13 -2.85 4.06 -14.58
N THR A 14 -2.04 4.22 -13.54
CA THR A 14 -2.24 5.31 -12.57
C THR A 14 -2.10 6.68 -13.21
N ALA A 15 -1.32 6.79 -14.29
CA ALA A 15 -1.17 8.05 -15.04
C ALA A 15 -2.49 8.55 -15.62
N GLU A 16 -3.48 7.67 -15.84
CA GLU A 16 -4.80 8.03 -16.34
C GLU A 16 -5.78 8.43 -15.23
N LEU A 17 -5.36 8.33 -13.97
CA LEU A 17 -6.22 8.59 -12.82
C LEU A 17 -5.85 9.90 -12.14
N THR A 18 -6.86 10.58 -11.60
CA THR A 18 -6.64 11.75 -10.76
C THR A 18 -6.15 11.31 -9.37
N THR A 19 -5.51 12.22 -8.65
CA THR A 19 -5.09 11.94 -7.28
C THR A 19 -6.27 11.58 -6.36
N PRO A 20 -7.44 12.25 -6.42
CA PRO A 20 -8.61 11.81 -5.65
C PRO A 20 -9.07 10.38 -5.96
N MET A 21 -8.98 9.95 -7.22
CA MET A 21 -9.32 8.57 -7.60
C MET A 21 -8.37 7.56 -6.95
N ILE A 22 -7.07 7.86 -6.99
CA ILE A 22 -6.06 6.99 -6.36
C ILE A 22 -6.27 6.97 -4.85
N ARG A 23 -6.58 8.11 -4.23
CA ARG A 23 -6.90 8.17 -2.80
C ARG A 23 -8.06 7.27 -2.43
N THR A 24 -9.10 7.22 -3.24
CA THR A 24 -10.25 6.35 -3.00
C THR A 24 -9.82 4.88 -3.01
N ILE A 25 -8.99 4.48 -3.97
CA ILE A 25 -8.45 3.13 -4.05
C ILE A 25 -7.62 2.81 -2.79
N VAL A 26 -6.74 3.70 -2.39
CA VAL A 26 -5.90 3.53 -1.19
C VAL A 26 -6.77 3.40 0.06
N CYS A 27 -7.74 4.30 0.22
CA CYS A 27 -8.64 4.30 1.37
C CYS A 27 -9.42 2.98 1.49
N GLU A 28 -10.01 2.53 0.39
CA GLU A 28 -10.79 1.28 0.40
C GLU A 28 -9.88 0.06 0.63
N THR A 29 -8.65 0.09 0.11
CA THR A 29 -7.68 -0.97 0.37
C THR A 29 -7.31 -1.03 1.86
N ILE A 30 -7.08 0.13 2.50
CA ILE A 30 -6.80 0.19 3.93
C ILE A 30 -7.97 -0.35 4.74
N ARG A 31 -9.20 0.02 4.40
CA ARG A 31 -10.40 -0.50 5.07
C ARG A 31 -10.50 -2.01 4.94
N TRP A 32 -10.20 -2.53 3.76
CA TRP A 32 -10.14 -3.96 3.54
C TRP A 32 -9.10 -4.63 4.45
N CYS A 33 -7.92 -4.02 4.56
CA CYS A 33 -6.85 -4.50 5.45
C CYS A 33 -7.30 -4.52 6.90
N GLU A 34 -7.95 -3.46 7.37
CA GLU A 34 -8.44 -3.38 8.74
C GLU A 34 -9.43 -4.51 9.05
N THR A 35 -10.28 -4.85 8.09
CA THR A 35 -11.28 -5.91 8.25
C THR A 35 -10.66 -7.31 8.18
N ASN A 36 -9.71 -7.52 7.27
CA ASN A 36 -9.22 -8.87 6.94
C ASN A 36 -7.88 -9.21 7.59
N LEU A 37 -7.05 -8.22 7.90
CA LEU A 37 -5.71 -8.42 8.47
C LEU A 37 -5.61 -7.96 9.93
N GLY A 38 -6.62 -7.25 10.41
CA GLY A 38 -6.62 -6.68 11.75
C GLY A 38 -6.06 -5.27 11.79
N ALA A 39 -6.18 -4.63 12.96
CA ALA A 39 -5.72 -3.27 13.17
C ALA A 39 -5.20 -3.12 14.60
N LYS A 40 -4.30 -2.15 14.80
CA LYS A 40 -3.84 -1.76 16.12
C LYS A 40 -4.87 -0.84 16.79
N SER A 41 -4.66 -0.53 18.07
CA SER A 41 -5.52 0.38 18.83
C SER A 41 -5.54 1.80 18.26
N TYR A 42 -4.53 2.18 17.51
CA TYR A 42 -4.46 3.45 16.79
C TYR A 42 -4.56 3.18 15.29
N GLY A 43 -5.24 4.08 14.58
CA GLY A 43 -5.41 3.95 13.14
C GLY A 43 -4.16 4.29 12.35
N VAL A 44 -4.22 4.09 11.05
CA VAL A 44 -3.17 4.48 10.11
C VAL A 44 -3.72 5.55 9.17
N ASP A 45 -2.91 6.58 8.92
CA ASP A 45 -3.22 7.60 7.91
C ASP A 45 -2.61 7.20 6.56
N TYR A 46 -3.00 7.91 5.52
CA TYR A 46 -2.45 7.67 4.19
C TYR A 46 -2.32 8.98 3.41
N SER A 47 -1.40 8.97 2.44
CA SER A 47 -1.27 10.06 1.47
C SER A 47 -0.86 9.49 0.12
N VAL A 48 -1.27 10.19 -0.94
CA VAL A 48 -0.86 9.91 -2.31
C VAL A 48 0.02 11.06 -2.75
N ARG A 49 1.25 10.78 -3.13
CA ARG A 49 2.28 11.79 -3.41
C ARG A 49 3.05 11.46 -4.68
N THR A 50 3.82 12.44 -5.12
CA THR A 50 4.85 12.27 -6.14
C THR A 50 6.20 12.19 -5.42
N LEU A 51 6.95 11.13 -5.63
CA LEU A 51 8.28 10.99 -5.05
C LEU A 51 9.26 11.83 -5.87
N PRO A 52 9.98 12.79 -5.23
CA PRO A 52 10.92 13.64 -5.96
C PRO A 52 12.09 12.87 -6.56
N VAL A 53 12.70 13.43 -7.60
CA VAL A 53 13.93 12.91 -8.17
C VAL A 53 15.05 12.97 -7.13
N GLY A 54 15.88 11.93 -7.09
CA GLY A 54 17.00 11.84 -6.14
C GLY A 54 16.74 10.90 -4.97
N TYR A 55 15.49 10.48 -4.76
CA TYR A 55 15.17 9.45 -3.78
C TYR A 55 15.20 8.07 -4.42
N THR A 56 15.45 7.04 -3.62
CA THR A 56 15.37 5.66 -4.10
C THR A 56 13.96 5.36 -4.59
N PRO A 57 13.78 4.91 -5.85
CA PRO A 57 12.45 4.61 -6.35
C PRO A 57 11.70 3.58 -5.51
N ALA A 58 10.44 3.87 -5.22
CA ALA A 58 9.57 2.97 -4.47
C ALA A 58 8.11 3.23 -4.86
N TYR A 59 7.27 2.19 -4.77
CA TYR A 59 5.83 2.35 -5.01
C TYR A 59 5.13 2.96 -3.81
N GLY A 60 5.64 2.73 -2.62
CA GLY A 60 5.11 3.29 -1.38
C GLY A 60 6.11 3.23 -0.25
N MET A 61 5.71 3.78 0.88
CA MET A 61 6.51 3.77 2.10
C MET A 61 5.57 3.87 3.30
N TYR A 62 5.94 3.24 4.41
CA TYR A 62 5.28 3.47 5.70
C TYR A 62 6.15 4.39 6.54
N ASP A 63 5.62 5.57 6.89
CA ASP A 63 6.25 6.50 7.82
C ASP A 63 5.83 6.14 9.23
N TYR A 64 6.72 5.48 9.96
CA TYR A 64 6.47 5.02 11.31
C TYR A 64 6.16 6.16 12.28
N ASN A 65 6.86 7.28 12.17
CA ASN A 65 6.70 8.41 13.08
C ASN A 65 5.34 9.10 12.90
N LYS A 66 4.86 9.17 11.66
CA LYS A 66 3.57 9.79 11.31
C LYS A 66 2.45 8.78 11.20
N ARG A 67 2.73 7.48 11.33
CA ARG A 67 1.77 6.39 11.15
C ARG A 67 1.00 6.55 9.84
N THR A 68 1.74 6.82 8.77
CA THR A 68 1.16 7.16 7.47
C THR A 68 1.71 6.23 6.39
N ILE A 69 0.80 5.62 5.63
CA ILE A 69 1.13 4.90 4.41
C ILE A 69 1.18 5.93 3.27
N MET A 70 2.32 6.03 2.61
CA MET A 70 2.48 6.88 1.44
C MET A 70 2.52 6.03 0.19
N VAL A 71 1.77 6.43 -0.84
CA VAL A 71 1.80 5.80 -2.15
C VAL A 71 2.35 6.82 -3.14
N PHE A 72 3.39 6.43 -3.89
CA PHE A 72 4.05 7.30 -4.86
C PHE A 72 3.50 7.01 -6.26
N ARG A 73 2.54 7.83 -6.68
CA ARG A 73 1.80 7.60 -7.91
C ARG A 73 2.66 7.64 -9.18
N ASN A 74 3.80 8.31 -9.12
CA ASN A 74 4.73 8.38 -10.25
C ASN A 74 5.59 7.13 -10.41
N TYR A 75 5.59 6.23 -9.42
CA TYR A 75 6.30 4.95 -9.50
C TYR A 75 5.37 3.74 -9.50
N ALA A 76 4.23 3.81 -8.82
CA ALA A 76 3.23 2.74 -8.85
C ALA A 76 2.45 2.83 -10.17
N PRO A 77 2.73 1.96 -11.18
CA PRO A 77 2.29 2.21 -12.54
C PRO A 77 0.84 1.84 -12.83
N THR A 78 0.22 1.02 -12.01
CA THR A 78 -1.14 0.51 -12.24
C THR A 78 -1.93 0.46 -10.94
N VAL A 79 -3.25 0.30 -11.05
CA VAL A 79 -4.13 0.06 -9.89
C VAL A 79 -3.63 -1.14 -9.07
N LYS A 80 -3.24 -2.23 -9.75
CA LYS A 80 -2.66 -3.40 -9.07
C LYS A 80 -1.45 -3.03 -8.23
N ALA A 81 -0.54 -2.22 -8.79
CA ALA A 81 0.66 -1.78 -8.08
C ALA A 81 0.32 -0.92 -6.87
N VAL A 82 -0.70 -0.06 -6.97
CA VAL A 82 -1.18 0.75 -5.84
C VAL A 82 -1.70 -0.15 -4.71
N ILE A 83 -2.55 -1.13 -5.05
CA ILE A 83 -3.10 -2.05 -4.05
C ILE A 83 -1.99 -2.87 -3.39
N ARG A 84 -1.05 -3.40 -4.17
CA ARG A 84 0.08 -4.15 -3.63
C ARG A 84 0.95 -3.30 -2.72
N ALA A 85 1.19 -2.04 -3.09
CA ALA A 85 1.94 -1.11 -2.25
C ALA A 85 1.24 -0.89 -0.90
N VAL A 86 -0.07 -0.69 -0.90
CA VAL A 86 -0.83 -0.51 0.34
C VAL A 86 -0.76 -1.76 1.21
N LEU A 87 -0.94 -2.95 0.63
CA LEU A 87 -0.85 -4.21 1.37
C LEU A 87 0.52 -4.38 2.01
N HIS A 88 1.59 -4.05 1.28
CA HIS A 88 2.95 -4.11 1.76
C HIS A 88 3.17 -3.15 2.95
N GLU A 89 2.81 -1.89 2.78
CA GLU A 89 3.03 -0.88 3.81
C GLU A 89 2.08 -1.07 5.01
N TYR A 90 0.86 -1.55 4.79
CA TYR A 90 -0.04 -1.89 5.89
C TYR A 90 0.53 -3.02 6.76
N THR A 91 1.20 -3.97 6.15
CA THR A 91 1.89 -5.04 6.89
C THR A 91 2.95 -4.43 7.81
N HIS A 92 3.73 -3.46 7.34
CA HIS A 92 4.69 -2.75 8.19
C HIS A 92 4.02 -1.99 9.34
N TYR A 93 2.85 -1.40 9.09
CA TYR A 93 2.06 -0.78 10.17
C TYR A 93 1.72 -1.78 11.28
N LEU A 94 1.42 -3.03 10.94
CA LEU A 94 1.12 -4.07 11.91
C LEU A 94 2.37 -4.63 12.63
N GLN A 95 3.54 -4.45 12.05
CA GLN A 95 4.81 -4.99 12.56
C GLN A 95 5.44 -4.09 13.64
N ASN A 96 6.47 -4.60 14.30
CA ASN A 96 7.25 -3.86 15.29
C ASN A 96 8.51 -3.28 14.63
N LEU A 97 8.60 -1.95 14.52
CA LEU A 97 9.73 -1.27 13.89
C LEU A 97 11.06 -1.52 14.62
N ARG A 98 11.03 -1.64 15.94
CA ARG A 98 12.26 -1.91 16.70
C ARG A 98 12.89 -3.21 16.25
N TRP A 99 12.09 -4.24 16.05
CA TRP A 99 12.52 -5.51 15.48
C TRP A 99 13.01 -5.36 14.05
N TYR A 100 12.32 -4.57 13.24
CA TYR A 100 12.69 -4.31 11.86
C TYR A 100 14.10 -3.77 11.77
N ASN A 101 14.42 -2.69 12.47
CA ASN A 101 15.72 -2.04 12.41
C ASN A 101 16.84 -2.95 12.93
N HIS A 102 16.58 -3.67 14.01
CA HIS A 102 17.56 -4.61 14.58
C HIS A 102 17.90 -5.73 13.60
N THR A 103 16.90 -6.30 12.96
CA THR A 103 17.08 -7.40 12.01
C THR A 103 17.74 -6.91 10.71
N LEU A 104 17.38 -5.69 10.24
CA LEU A 104 17.95 -5.11 9.03
C LEU A 104 19.47 -5.01 9.11
N SER A 105 20.00 -4.60 10.26
CA SER A 105 21.46 -4.49 10.45
C SER A 105 22.15 -5.85 10.40
N LYS A 106 21.45 -6.95 10.67
CA LYS A 106 22.04 -8.30 10.68
C LYS A 106 21.96 -9.02 9.35
N VAL A 107 20.81 -8.93 8.65
CA VAL A 107 20.55 -9.77 7.47
C VAL A 107 20.35 -8.98 6.18
N GLY A 108 20.21 -7.67 6.26
CA GLY A 108 19.93 -6.80 5.10
C GLY A 108 18.47 -6.88 4.65
N TYR A 109 18.11 -5.98 3.73
CA TYR A 109 16.72 -5.77 3.28
C TYR A 109 16.11 -7.02 2.65
N ASN A 110 16.81 -7.66 1.69
CA ASN A 110 16.24 -8.76 0.93
C ASN A 110 15.95 -10.02 1.75
N LYS A 111 16.70 -10.22 2.84
CA LYS A 111 16.54 -11.38 3.72
C LYS A 111 15.74 -11.08 4.99
N HIS A 112 15.26 -9.83 5.12
CA HIS A 112 14.54 -9.41 6.32
C HIS A 112 13.20 -10.14 6.41
N PRO A 113 12.91 -10.85 7.52
CA PRO A 113 11.66 -11.62 7.66
C PRO A 113 10.41 -10.75 7.55
N GLN A 114 10.45 -9.53 8.08
CA GLN A 114 9.30 -8.62 8.02
C GLN A 114 9.08 -8.09 6.61
N GLU A 115 10.14 -7.93 5.80
CA GLU A 115 10.02 -7.60 4.39
C GLU A 115 9.47 -8.78 3.59
N ARG A 116 9.88 -9.99 3.92
CA ARG A 116 9.33 -11.20 3.29
C ARG A 116 7.84 -11.34 3.57
N GLU A 117 7.43 -11.12 4.80
CA GLU A 117 6.01 -11.14 5.18
C GLU A 117 5.23 -10.10 4.40
N ALA A 118 5.75 -8.87 4.30
CA ALA A 118 5.11 -7.80 3.55
C ALA A 118 4.97 -8.15 2.06
N ARG A 119 5.99 -8.80 1.47
CA ARG A 119 5.92 -9.25 0.07
C ARG A 119 4.90 -10.37 -0.13
N VAL A 120 4.78 -11.28 0.82
CA VAL A 120 3.76 -12.33 0.77
C VAL A 120 2.35 -11.72 0.84
N MET A 121 2.16 -10.72 1.69
CA MET A 121 0.85 -10.07 1.82
C MET A 121 0.43 -9.31 0.55
N GLU A 122 1.38 -8.88 -0.27
CA GLU A 122 1.07 -8.28 -1.57
C GLU A 122 0.26 -9.21 -2.48
N GLU A 123 0.41 -10.52 -2.32
CA GLU A 123 -0.31 -11.51 -3.15
C GLU A 123 -1.82 -11.55 -2.87
N LEU A 124 -2.27 -10.91 -1.80
CA LEU A 124 -3.70 -10.78 -1.51
C LEU A 124 -4.40 -9.73 -2.39
N TYR A 125 -3.67 -9.08 -3.30
CA TYR A 125 -4.21 -8.01 -4.14
C TYR A 125 -5.47 -8.41 -4.91
N SER A 126 -5.52 -9.65 -5.39
CA SER A 126 -6.65 -10.14 -6.18
C SER A 126 -7.92 -10.27 -5.34
N GLN A 127 -7.80 -10.82 -4.14
CA GLN A 127 -8.91 -10.93 -3.20
C GLN A 127 -9.40 -9.53 -2.78
N CYS A 128 -8.44 -8.67 -2.44
CA CYS A 128 -8.74 -7.28 -2.08
C CYS A 128 -9.50 -6.58 -3.19
N TRP A 129 -9.02 -6.65 -4.42
CA TRP A 129 -9.66 -6.03 -5.57
C TRP A 129 -11.09 -6.57 -5.78
N GLY A 130 -11.28 -7.89 -5.67
CA GLY A 130 -12.59 -8.51 -5.79
C GLY A 130 -13.61 -7.94 -4.81
N ASP A 131 -13.15 -7.59 -3.60
CA ASP A 131 -14.01 -7.07 -2.55
C ASP A 131 -14.22 -5.55 -2.65
N ILE A 132 -13.19 -4.78 -2.98
CA ILE A 132 -13.28 -3.31 -2.96
C ILE A 132 -13.84 -2.71 -4.24
N ARG A 133 -13.70 -3.39 -5.38
CA ARG A 133 -14.09 -2.83 -6.67
C ARG A 133 -15.55 -2.36 -6.72
N VAL A 134 -16.43 -3.00 -5.98
CA VAL A 134 -17.85 -2.64 -5.93
C VAL A 134 -18.12 -1.38 -5.12
N LYS A 135 -17.13 -0.90 -4.36
CA LYS A 135 -17.24 0.29 -3.52
C LYS A 135 -16.63 1.53 -4.19
N LEU A 136 -15.99 1.33 -5.33
CA LEU A 136 -15.34 2.41 -6.07
C LEU A 136 -16.30 3.09 -7.10
#